data_0f96329ca0136c92172192b167516186
#
_entry.id   0f96329ca0136c92172192b167516186
#
_cell.length_a   1.000
_cell.length_b   1.000
_cell.length_c   1.000
_cell.angle_alpha   90.00
_cell.angle_beta   90.00
_cell.angle_gamma   90.00
#
_symmetry.space_group_name_H-M   'P 1'
#
loop_
_entity.id
_entity.type
_entity.pdbx_description
1 polymer ?
#
loop_
_entity_poly.entity_id
_entity_poly.type
_entity_poly.pdbx_seq_one_letter_code
_entity_poly.pdbx_strand_id
1 'polypeptide(L)'
;MLESIKSPEDLRGLTYEQLDSLSEEIRQFLITKVSKTGGHLGPNLGVVELTLAIHRTFDSPKDVVLFDTGHQSYVHKMITGRVDQFDGLRQRGGIAGYPNRRESEHDVIENSHASTALSWGDGISRGFSLTNQKDRHVVVVVGDGALTGGMSWEALNNIATSNDRNLTIVVNDNERSYSPTIGGLATYLATLRVTRGYERFLDWGKEILSHTPVVGAPIYETLHGMKKGIKDIVAPQGMFEDLGLKYVGPIDGHDIAAMERALEQAKEFGEPVLVHVITEKGKGHKPAVADVAEKFHAVGIVDPETGTPLSKSSTSWTNVFSEELVALGKERKDIVAITAAMLGPTGLDKFQSQFPERTIDVGIAEQHAVTSAAGLAFAGLHPVFAVYSSFLNRAFDQLLHDSLLQPTGAPPAQGHCATNHSPHLARNQTARQLPDGPQDDLVLRKLTAWPQPLPSSPASQGSWSDKPDACCGSRYSRNAPTHRRRAARSGRSRADSPRSRSWSP
;
A
#
# COMPACT_ATOMS: atom_id res chain seq x y z
N MET A 1 24.85 -18.45 11.73
CA MET A 1 24.63 -18.49 10.26
C MET A 1 24.33 -17.12 9.69
N LEU A 2 23.43 -16.32 10.31
CA LEU A 2 23.06 -14.99 9.83
C LEU A 2 24.26 -14.05 9.61
N GLU A 3 25.23 -14.05 10.51
CA GLU A 3 26.43 -13.20 10.38
C GLU A 3 27.31 -13.54 9.16
N SER A 4 27.20 -14.76 8.61
CA SER A 4 27.93 -15.17 7.41
C SER A 4 27.24 -14.73 6.11
N ILE A 5 25.97 -14.31 6.16
CA ILE A 5 25.23 -13.82 5.00
C ILE A 5 25.59 -12.36 4.77
N LYS A 6 26.30 -12.08 3.68
CA LYS A 6 26.72 -10.72 3.29
C LYS A 6 26.05 -10.27 1.99
N SER A 7 25.56 -11.22 1.20
CA SER A 7 24.83 -10.95 -0.04
C SER A 7 23.73 -11.98 -0.25
N PRO A 8 22.73 -11.72 -1.11
CA PRO A 8 21.72 -12.71 -1.48
C PRO A 8 22.31 -13.98 -2.09
N GLU A 9 23.48 -13.92 -2.71
CA GLU A 9 24.16 -15.07 -3.30
C GLU A 9 24.51 -16.13 -2.26
N ASP A 10 24.80 -15.72 -1.02
CA ASP A 10 25.16 -16.63 0.08
C ASP A 10 23.98 -17.56 0.47
N LEU A 11 22.76 -17.19 0.07
CA LEU A 11 21.56 -18.04 0.32
C LEU A 11 21.45 -19.21 -0.65
N ARG A 12 22.05 -19.14 -1.84
CA ARG A 12 21.82 -20.11 -2.93
C ARG A 12 22.33 -21.51 -2.62
N GLY A 13 23.39 -21.58 -1.82
CA GLY A 13 24.01 -22.86 -1.44
C GLY A 13 23.39 -23.54 -0.21
N LEU A 14 22.41 -22.90 0.46
CA LEU A 14 21.82 -23.43 1.68
C LEU A 14 20.74 -24.47 1.39
N THR A 15 20.71 -25.55 2.20
CA THR A 15 19.61 -26.52 2.18
C THR A 15 18.35 -25.92 2.82
N TYR A 16 17.18 -26.54 2.63
CA TYR A 16 15.94 -26.05 3.26
C TYR A 16 16.01 -26.11 4.79
N GLU A 17 16.64 -27.14 5.37
CA GLU A 17 16.84 -27.22 6.82
C GLU A 17 17.75 -26.09 7.35
N GLN A 18 18.75 -25.69 6.55
CA GLN A 18 19.58 -24.51 6.89
C GLN A 18 18.80 -23.22 6.77
N LEU A 19 17.93 -23.09 5.78
CA LEU A 19 17.05 -21.91 5.60
C LEU A 19 16.01 -21.81 6.73
N ASP A 20 15.46 -22.92 7.19
CA ASP A 20 14.56 -22.94 8.35
C ASP A 20 15.28 -22.47 9.61
N SER A 21 16.50 -22.97 9.82
CA SER A 21 17.36 -22.55 10.94
C SER A 21 17.74 -21.06 10.85
N LEU A 22 18.05 -20.57 9.63
CA LEU A 22 18.34 -19.17 9.37
C LEU A 22 17.10 -18.29 9.61
N SER A 23 15.93 -18.75 9.23
CA SER A 23 14.66 -18.05 9.44
C SER A 23 14.39 -17.82 10.92
N GLU A 24 14.65 -18.82 11.77
CA GLU A 24 14.51 -18.68 13.21
C GLU A 24 15.57 -17.73 13.80
N GLU A 25 16.82 -17.83 13.35
CA GLU A 25 17.91 -16.92 13.77
C GLU A 25 17.59 -15.45 13.41
N ILE A 26 17.06 -15.21 12.21
CA ILE A 26 16.58 -13.89 11.77
C ILE A 26 15.47 -13.38 12.68
N ARG A 27 14.49 -14.20 13.04
CA ARG A 27 13.39 -13.80 13.95
C ARG A 27 13.90 -13.40 15.32
N GLN A 28 14.78 -14.21 15.91
CA GLN A 28 15.36 -13.91 17.23
C GLN A 28 16.19 -12.63 17.19
N PHE A 29 16.93 -12.42 16.10
CA PHE A 29 17.67 -11.18 15.88
C PHE A 29 16.73 -9.97 15.80
N LEU A 30 15.67 -10.05 14.99
CA LEU A 30 14.67 -8.98 14.85
C LEU A 30 13.99 -8.65 16.18
N ILE A 31 13.55 -9.68 16.93
CA ILE A 31 12.93 -9.49 18.24
C ILE A 31 13.88 -8.74 19.15
N THR A 32 15.16 -9.17 19.21
CA THR A 32 16.16 -8.56 20.08
C THR A 32 16.49 -7.12 19.70
N LYS A 33 16.69 -6.84 18.41
CA LYS A 33 17.13 -5.52 17.94
C LYS A 33 16.00 -4.51 17.89
N VAL A 34 14.85 -4.89 17.31
CA VAL A 34 13.71 -3.98 17.14
C VAL A 34 13.06 -3.63 18.48
N SER A 35 13.04 -4.56 19.45
CA SER A 35 12.58 -4.24 20.82
C SER A 35 13.41 -3.16 21.50
N LYS A 36 14.70 -3.01 21.14
CA LYS A 36 15.61 -1.98 21.69
C LYS A 36 15.54 -0.64 20.95
N THR A 37 15.34 -0.67 19.63
CA THR A 37 15.37 0.53 18.79
C THR A 37 14.00 1.09 18.48
N GLY A 38 12.97 0.27 18.64
CA GLY A 38 11.65 0.50 18.10
C GLY A 38 11.61 0.24 16.57
N GLY A 39 10.42 -0.03 16.02
CA GLY A 39 10.27 -0.26 14.58
C GLY A 39 9.09 -1.14 14.24
N HIS A 40 9.07 -1.64 13.00
CA HIS A 40 8.01 -2.53 12.49
C HIS A 40 8.39 -3.99 12.79
N LEU A 41 7.96 -4.52 13.95
CA LEU A 41 8.34 -5.86 14.35
C LEU A 41 7.47 -6.94 13.73
N GLY A 42 6.16 -6.90 13.98
CA GLY A 42 5.22 -7.93 13.52
C GLY A 42 5.22 -8.15 12.01
N PRO A 43 5.18 -7.09 11.17
CA PRO A 43 5.25 -7.23 9.72
C PRO A 43 6.51 -7.94 9.23
N ASN A 44 7.68 -7.64 9.83
CA ASN A 44 8.96 -8.25 9.42
C ASN A 44 9.09 -9.70 9.88
N LEU A 45 8.54 -10.06 11.04
CA LEU A 45 8.51 -11.45 11.50
C LEU A 45 7.68 -12.36 10.57
N GLY A 46 6.65 -11.80 9.94
CA GLY A 46 5.78 -12.54 9.03
C GLY A 46 6.35 -12.80 7.64
N VAL A 47 7.39 -12.06 7.21
CA VAL A 47 7.90 -12.12 5.83
C VAL A 47 9.32 -12.71 5.72
N VAL A 48 9.79 -13.42 6.73
CA VAL A 48 11.15 -13.95 6.74
C VAL A 48 11.35 -14.93 5.59
N GLU A 49 10.60 -16.03 5.56
CA GLU A 49 10.70 -17.07 4.53
C GLU A 49 10.38 -16.50 3.14
N LEU A 50 9.36 -15.64 3.04
CA LEU A 50 9.00 -14.97 1.79
C LEU A 50 10.19 -14.17 1.22
N THR A 51 10.88 -13.40 2.07
CA THR A 51 12.03 -12.59 1.62
C THR A 51 13.20 -13.47 1.20
N LEU A 52 13.47 -14.55 1.93
CA LEU A 52 14.50 -15.54 1.57
C LEU A 52 14.19 -16.18 0.21
N ALA A 53 12.96 -16.66 -0.01
CA ALA A 53 12.54 -17.25 -1.28
C ALA A 53 12.68 -16.28 -2.46
N ILE A 54 12.28 -15.02 -2.30
CA ILE A 54 12.43 -13.98 -3.32
C ILE A 54 13.91 -13.83 -3.71
N HIS A 55 14.82 -13.69 -2.73
CA HIS A 55 16.22 -13.47 -3.01
C HIS A 55 17.00 -14.73 -3.47
N ARG A 56 16.42 -15.91 -3.32
CA ARG A 56 16.94 -17.14 -3.90
C ARG A 56 16.50 -17.33 -5.36
N THR A 57 15.31 -16.82 -5.70
CA THR A 57 14.74 -16.94 -7.05
C THR A 57 15.19 -15.82 -7.99
N PHE A 58 15.28 -14.58 -7.48
CA PHE A 58 15.62 -13.39 -8.26
C PHE A 58 17.00 -12.86 -7.93
N ASP A 59 17.70 -12.38 -8.94
CA ASP A 59 19.10 -11.98 -8.88
C ASP A 59 19.25 -10.47 -8.58
N SER A 60 18.94 -10.07 -7.33
CA SER A 60 19.10 -8.67 -6.91
C SER A 60 20.60 -8.31 -6.72
N PRO A 61 21.08 -7.13 -7.20
CA PRO A 61 20.32 -5.97 -7.70
C PRO A 61 20.04 -5.96 -9.21
N LYS A 62 20.48 -6.98 -9.97
CA LYS A 62 20.16 -7.10 -11.40
C LYS A 62 18.64 -7.13 -11.59
N ASP A 63 17.97 -8.03 -10.89
CA ASP A 63 16.51 -8.03 -10.77
C ASP A 63 16.10 -7.05 -9.68
N VAL A 64 15.03 -6.31 -9.90
CA VAL A 64 14.58 -5.25 -8.99
C VAL A 64 13.54 -5.80 -8.02
N VAL A 65 13.81 -5.70 -6.73
CA VAL A 65 12.85 -6.07 -5.67
C VAL A 65 12.32 -4.81 -5.00
N LEU A 66 11.00 -4.62 -5.03
CA LEU A 66 10.30 -3.47 -4.47
C LEU A 66 9.39 -3.91 -3.32
N PHE A 67 9.38 -3.14 -2.24
CA PHE A 67 8.48 -3.35 -1.12
C PHE A 67 7.51 -2.18 -1.02
N ASP A 68 6.20 -2.46 -1.13
CA ASP A 68 5.18 -1.45 -0.91
C ASP A 68 5.22 -0.96 0.54
N THR A 69 5.07 0.35 0.73
CA THR A 69 5.30 1.02 2.01
C THR A 69 6.76 0.91 2.50
N GLY A 70 7.44 -0.19 2.21
CA GLY A 70 8.83 -0.45 2.60
C GLY A 70 9.06 -0.86 4.05
N HIS A 71 8.02 -0.97 4.88
CA HIS A 71 8.12 -1.31 6.30
C HIS A 71 8.42 -2.81 6.55
N GLN A 72 8.25 -3.67 5.56
CA GLN A 72 8.54 -5.12 5.59
C GLN A 72 9.91 -5.46 5.00
N SER A 73 10.88 -4.56 5.03
CA SER A 73 12.18 -4.70 4.36
C SER A 73 13.36 -5.00 5.28
N TYR A 74 13.13 -5.30 6.57
CA TYR A 74 14.24 -5.52 7.49
C TYR A 74 15.02 -6.79 7.15
N VAL A 75 14.33 -7.88 6.78
CA VAL A 75 14.96 -9.12 6.33
C VAL A 75 15.77 -8.86 5.05
N HIS A 76 15.21 -8.12 4.09
CA HIS A 76 15.91 -7.68 2.89
C HIS A 76 17.22 -6.91 3.23
N LYS A 77 17.16 -5.98 4.20
CA LYS A 77 18.38 -5.28 4.66
C LYS A 77 19.42 -6.24 5.24
N MET A 78 19.00 -7.23 6.02
CA MET A 78 19.88 -8.22 6.61
C MET A 78 20.64 -9.02 5.55
N ILE A 79 19.90 -9.63 4.62
CA ILE A 79 20.49 -10.52 3.61
C ILE A 79 21.23 -9.76 2.50
N THR A 80 21.13 -8.43 2.46
CA THR A 80 21.90 -7.54 1.60
C THR A 80 23.05 -6.85 2.35
N GLY A 81 23.58 -7.48 3.39
CA GLY A 81 24.85 -7.13 4.06
C GLY A 81 24.78 -6.06 5.14
N ARG A 82 23.61 -5.75 5.70
CA ARG A 82 23.43 -4.69 6.71
C ARG A 82 23.14 -5.18 8.13
N VAL A 83 23.38 -6.46 8.45
CA VAL A 83 23.10 -7.06 9.78
C VAL A 83 23.77 -6.26 10.89
N ASP A 84 25.05 -5.93 10.72
CA ASP A 84 25.87 -5.24 11.74
C ASP A 84 25.40 -3.81 12.05
N GLN A 85 24.52 -3.24 11.21
CA GLN A 85 24.03 -1.86 11.35
C GLN A 85 22.71 -1.75 12.12
N PHE A 86 22.10 -2.88 12.51
CA PHE A 86 20.78 -2.91 13.14
C PHE A 86 20.71 -2.28 14.53
N ASP A 87 21.83 -2.14 15.24
CA ASP A 87 21.89 -1.38 16.50
C ASP A 87 21.56 0.11 16.30
N GLY A 88 21.78 0.61 15.06
CA GLY A 88 21.41 1.96 14.64
C GLY A 88 20.06 2.05 13.89
N LEU A 89 19.26 0.99 13.84
CA LEU A 89 17.99 1.01 13.11
C LEU A 89 17.10 2.16 13.57
N ARG A 90 16.67 3.02 12.62
CA ARG A 90 15.85 4.21 12.86
C ARG A 90 16.48 5.26 13.80
N GLN A 91 17.74 5.14 14.13
CA GLN A 91 18.47 6.11 14.94
C GLN A 91 19.20 7.13 14.04
N ARG A 92 19.53 8.29 14.61
CA ARG A 92 20.31 9.31 13.89
C ARG A 92 21.68 8.79 13.50
N GLY A 93 21.97 8.79 12.21
CA GLY A 93 23.22 8.25 11.65
C GLY A 93 23.26 6.73 11.47
N GLY A 94 22.17 6.03 11.81
CA GLY A 94 22.00 4.62 11.55
C GLY A 94 21.17 4.34 10.30
N ILE A 95 20.79 3.06 10.08
CA ILE A 95 19.98 2.65 8.92
C ILE A 95 18.51 3.06 9.08
N ALA A 96 17.89 3.37 7.96
CA ALA A 96 16.48 3.73 7.87
C ALA A 96 15.56 2.52 8.16
N GLY A 97 14.37 2.79 8.64
CA GLY A 97 13.31 1.78 8.81
C GLY A 97 12.59 1.41 7.50
N TYR A 98 13.06 1.88 6.36
CA TYR A 98 12.54 1.68 5.00
C TYR A 98 13.73 1.48 4.06
N PRO A 99 13.54 0.94 2.83
CA PRO A 99 14.59 0.93 1.83
C PRO A 99 15.16 2.32 1.61
N ASN A 100 16.48 2.41 1.42
CA ASN A 100 17.17 3.67 1.24
C ASN A 100 18.32 3.51 0.24
N ARG A 101 18.22 4.16 -0.90
CA ARG A 101 19.20 4.11 -2.01
C ARG A 101 20.62 4.52 -1.62
N ARG A 102 20.76 5.26 -0.53
CA ARG A 102 22.09 5.64 0.00
C ARG A 102 22.74 4.54 0.83
N GLU A 103 21.96 3.53 1.25
CA GLU A 103 22.44 2.43 2.07
C GLU A 103 22.87 1.23 1.23
N SER A 104 22.20 0.98 0.10
CA SER A 104 22.43 -0.19 -0.72
C SER A 104 21.92 -0.01 -2.15
N GLU A 105 22.61 -0.62 -3.13
CA GLU A 105 22.19 -0.71 -4.52
C GLU A 105 20.96 -1.65 -4.71
N HIS A 106 20.68 -2.50 -3.72
CA HIS A 106 19.47 -3.33 -3.70
C HIS A 106 18.20 -2.52 -3.37
N ASP A 107 18.33 -1.32 -2.81
CA ASP A 107 17.22 -0.44 -2.44
C ASP A 107 16.93 0.54 -3.59
N VAL A 108 15.82 0.36 -4.31
CA VAL A 108 15.54 1.12 -5.54
C VAL A 108 14.62 2.32 -5.28
N ILE A 109 13.66 2.19 -4.38
CA ILE A 109 12.71 3.27 -4.05
C ILE A 109 12.76 3.61 -2.56
N GLU A 110 12.62 4.91 -2.27
CA GLU A 110 12.54 5.46 -0.91
C GLU A 110 11.12 5.98 -0.68
N ASN A 111 10.21 5.11 -0.29
CA ASN A 111 8.81 5.48 -0.14
C ASN A 111 8.19 4.77 1.07
N SER A 112 7.45 5.52 1.88
CA SER A 112 6.70 5.02 3.03
C SER A 112 5.18 5.10 2.84
N HIS A 113 4.69 5.57 1.68
CA HIS A 113 3.27 5.55 1.34
C HIS A 113 2.87 4.20 0.72
N ALA A 114 1.80 3.62 1.22
CA ALA A 114 1.23 2.39 0.68
C ALA A 114 0.67 2.60 -0.75
N SER A 115 0.48 1.51 -1.48
CA SER A 115 -0.16 1.47 -2.81
C SER A 115 0.64 2.10 -3.95
N THR A 116 1.94 2.40 -3.77
CA THR A 116 2.76 3.06 -4.79
C THR A 116 3.72 2.12 -5.53
N ALA A 117 4.11 1.02 -4.90
CA ALA A 117 5.14 0.14 -5.45
C ALA A 117 4.73 -0.55 -6.75
N LEU A 118 3.44 -0.84 -6.95
CA LEU A 118 2.93 -1.41 -8.20
C LEU A 118 3.15 -0.46 -9.38
N SER A 119 2.91 0.84 -9.21
CA SER A 119 3.18 1.84 -10.25
C SER A 119 4.68 1.98 -10.55
N TRP A 120 5.54 1.89 -9.52
CA TRP A 120 6.98 1.79 -9.72
C TRP A 120 7.37 0.55 -10.51
N GLY A 121 6.80 -0.61 -10.14
CA GLY A 121 7.02 -1.89 -10.83
C GLY A 121 6.59 -1.85 -12.29
N ASP A 122 5.41 -1.26 -12.57
CA ASP A 122 4.93 -1.04 -13.93
C ASP A 122 5.91 -0.18 -14.74
N GLY A 123 6.33 0.96 -14.19
CA GLY A 123 7.24 1.88 -14.86
C GLY A 123 8.61 1.26 -15.13
N ILE A 124 9.20 0.55 -14.14
CA ILE A 124 10.52 -0.08 -14.29
C ILE A 124 10.46 -1.23 -15.31
N SER A 125 9.45 -2.12 -15.24
CA SER A 125 9.31 -3.23 -16.18
C SER A 125 9.07 -2.76 -17.62
N ARG A 126 8.29 -1.67 -17.82
CA ARG A 126 8.19 -0.98 -19.12
C ARG A 126 9.53 -0.45 -19.58
N GLY A 127 10.29 0.18 -18.69
CA GLY A 127 11.62 0.69 -18.98
C GLY A 127 12.56 -0.43 -19.46
N PHE A 128 12.54 -1.58 -18.78
CA PHE A 128 13.33 -2.75 -19.22
C PHE A 128 12.90 -3.29 -20.57
N SER A 129 11.61 -3.40 -20.84
CA SER A 129 11.10 -3.81 -22.15
C SER A 129 11.52 -2.84 -23.26
N LEU A 130 11.32 -1.53 -23.05
CA LEU A 130 11.65 -0.49 -24.03
C LEU A 130 13.16 -0.36 -24.30
N THR A 131 14.01 -0.71 -23.35
CA THR A 131 15.47 -0.68 -23.47
C THR A 131 16.06 -2.04 -23.81
N ASN A 132 15.21 -3.03 -24.14
CA ASN A 132 15.60 -4.40 -24.51
C ASN A 132 16.39 -5.14 -23.41
N GLN A 133 16.13 -4.86 -22.14
CA GLN A 133 16.67 -5.56 -20.97
C GLN A 133 15.74 -6.71 -20.56
N LYS A 134 15.43 -7.61 -21.49
CA LYS A 134 14.43 -8.68 -21.31
C LYS A 134 14.86 -9.80 -20.36
N ASP A 135 16.14 -9.83 -19.97
CA ASP A 135 16.72 -10.77 -19.01
C ASP A 135 16.62 -10.29 -17.56
N ARG A 136 15.99 -9.13 -17.33
CA ARG A 136 15.75 -8.56 -16.00
C ARG A 136 14.31 -8.72 -15.57
N HIS A 137 14.11 -8.92 -14.28
CA HIS A 137 12.80 -9.06 -13.65
C HIS A 137 12.53 -7.92 -12.66
N VAL A 138 11.26 -7.64 -12.46
CA VAL A 138 10.79 -6.75 -11.38
C VAL A 138 9.86 -7.55 -10.47
N VAL A 139 10.15 -7.54 -9.17
CA VAL A 139 9.31 -8.15 -8.15
C VAL A 139 8.77 -7.07 -7.24
N VAL A 140 7.47 -7.04 -7.04
CA VAL A 140 6.80 -6.07 -6.17
C VAL A 140 6.09 -6.81 -5.05
N VAL A 141 6.54 -6.62 -3.83
CA VAL A 141 5.86 -7.14 -2.62
C VAL A 141 4.87 -6.08 -2.14
N VAL A 142 3.59 -6.42 -2.15
CA VAL A 142 2.49 -5.55 -1.73
C VAL A 142 1.65 -6.25 -0.66
N GLY A 143 1.36 -5.56 0.45
CA GLY A 143 0.47 -6.09 1.48
C GLY A 143 -1.00 -6.00 1.07
N ASP A 144 -1.83 -6.90 1.60
CA ASP A 144 -3.29 -6.91 1.40
C ASP A 144 -3.95 -5.58 1.77
N GLY A 145 -3.51 -4.93 2.85
CA GLY A 145 -3.96 -3.59 3.23
C GLY A 145 -3.65 -2.53 2.17
N ALA A 146 -2.48 -2.58 1.53
CA ALA A 146 -2.09 -1.63 0.48
C ALA A 146 -2.92 -1.80 -0.81
N LEU A 147 -3.50 -2.96 -1.05
CA LEU A 147 -4.43 -3.17 -2.16
C LEU A 147 -5.77 -2.45 -1.97
N THR A 148 -6.10 -1.97 -0.77
CA THR A 148 -7.32 -1.16 -0.55
C THR A 148 -7.19 0.26 -1.12
N GLY A 149 -5.96 0.72 -1.39
CA GLY A 149 -5.71 2.04 -1.96
C GLY A 149 -5.97 2.12 -3.47
N GLY A 150 -6.58 3.21 -3.93
CA GLY A 150 -6.97 3.41 -5.33
C GLY A 150 -5.80 3.27 -6.32
N MET A 151 -4.63 3.78 -5.97
CA MET A 151 -3.44 3.74 -6.82
C MET A 151 -2.97 2.31 -7.14
N SER A 152 -3.21 1.32 -6.25
CA SER A 152 -2.98 -0.09 -6.55
C SER A 152 -3.85 -0.58 -7.70
N TRP A 153 -5.12 -0.17 -7.74
CA TRP A 153 -6.06 -0.55 -8.80
C TRP A 153 -5.75 0.14 -10.12
N GLU A 154 -5.34 1.42 -10.08
CA GLU A 154 -4.83 2.13 -11.25
C GLU A 154 -3.63 1.39 -11.86
N ALA A 155 -2.69 0.95 -11.01
CA ALA A 155 -1.54 0.19 -11.45
C ALA A 155 -1.93 -1.18 -12.02
N LEU A 156 -2.74 -1.97 -11.32
CA LEU A 156 -3.20 -3.29 -11.76
C LEU A 156 -3.92 -3.21 -13.12
N ASN A 157 -4.81 -2.23 -13.31
CA ASN A 157 -5.49 -1.98 -14.57
C ASN A 157 -4.52 -1.70 -15.73
N ASN A 158 -3.45 -0.95 -15.47
CA ASN A 158 -2.43 -0.64 -16.48
C ASN A 158 -1.46 -1.80 -16.72
N ILE A 159 -1.10 -2.56 -15.68
CA ILE A 159 -0.24 -3.73 -15.79
C ILE A 159 -0.92 -4.82 -16.63
N ALA A 160 -2.20 -5.05 -16.42
CA ALA A 160 -2.98 -6.09 -17.10
C ALA A 160 -3.09 -5.91 -18.63
N THR A 161 -2.77 -4.71 -19.15
CA THR A 161 -2.85 -4.43 -20.60
C THR A 161 -1.64 -4.91 -21.40
N SER A 162 -0.59 -5.40 -20.76
CA SER A 162 0.68 -5.74 -21.40
C SER A 162 1.19 -7.12 -20.97
N ASN A 163 1.45 -7.99 -21.93
CA ASN A 163 1.86 -9.39 -21.70
C ASN A 163 3.34 -9.64 -22.04
N ASP A 164 4.16 -8.58 -22.17
CA ASP A 164 5.55 -8.67 -22.63
C ASP A 164 6.56 -8.19 -21.59
N ARG A 165 6.20 -8.23 -20.30
CA ARG A 165 7.00 -7.68 -19.21
C ARG A 165 7.20 -8.68 -18.08
N ASN A 166 8.45 -8.83 -17.67
CA ASN A 166 8.84 -9.66 -16.53
C ASN A 166 8.50 -8.94 -15.21
N LEU A 167 7.25 -9.03 -14.78
CA LEU A 167 6.75 -8.41 -13.56
C LEU A 167 6.03 -9.44 -12.69
N THR A 168 6.57 -9.71 -11.51
CA THR A 168 5.96 -10.57 -10.50
C THR A 168 5.41 -9.70 -9.37
N ILE A 169 4.10 -9.78 -9.15
CA ILE A 169 3.40 -9.10 -8.05
C ILE A 169 3.18 -10.11 -6.93
N VAL A 170 3.84 -9.93 -5.80
CA VAL A 170 3.67 -10.80 -4.63
C VAL A 170 2.72 -10.12 -3.66
N VAL A 171 1.50 -10.63 -3.56
CA VAL A 171 0.52 -10.17 -2.57
C VAL A 171 0.78 -10.90 -1.24
N ASN A 172 1.33 -10.17 -0.28
CA ASN A 172 1.51 -10.66 1.09
C ASN A 172 0.22 -10.47 1.88
N ASP A 173 -0.56 -11.52 1.99
CA ASP A 173 -1.84 -11.54 2.67
C ASP A 173 -1.69 -12.02 4.11
N ASN A 174 -1.80 -11.11 5.05
CA ASN A 174 -1.76 -11.37 6.49
C ASN A 174 -2.99 -10.79 7.24
N GLU A 175 -4.05 -10.47 6.50
CA GLU A 175 -5.37 -10.01 6.95
C GLU A 175 -5.40 -8.62 7.57
N ARG A 176 -4.28 -7.88 7.60
CA ARG A 176 -4.30 -6.58 8.26
C ARG A 176 -3.12 -5.67 7.96
N SER A 177 -3.40 -4.37 8.05
CA SER A 177 -2.40 -3.31 8.20
C SER A 177 -2.20 -2.95 9.69
N TYR A 178 -2.43 -1.73 10.15
CA TYR A 178 -2.66 -1.42 11.56
C TYR A 178 -3.98 -2.03 12.03
N SER A 179 -5.05 -1.82 11.27
CA SER A 179 -6.36 -2.44 11.46
C SER A 179 -6.53 -3.66 10.58
N PRO A 180 -7.49 -4.55 10.85
CA PRO A 180 -7.88 -5.60 9.91
C PRO A 180 -8.21 -5.01 8.53
N THR A 181 -7.82 -5.70 7.45
CA THR A 181 -8.18 -5.32 6.09
C THR A 181 -9.69 -5.42 5.92
N ILE A 182 -10.31 -4.39 5.34
CA ILE A 182 -11.77 -4.23 5.27
C ILE A 182 -12.29 -4.16 3.84
N GLY A 183 -13.62 -4.21 3.71
CA GLY A 183 -14.33 -4.04 2.44
C GLY A 183 -14.42 -5.30 1.59
N GLY A 184 -14.93 -5.15 0.36
CA GLY A 184 -15.13 -6.25 -0.58
C GLY A 184 -13.85 -7.00 -0.93
N LEU A 185 -12.72 -6.31 -1.00
CA LEU A 185 -11.41 -6.93 -1.25
C LEU A 185 -11.01 -7.88 -0.12
N ALA A 186 -11.18 -7.50 1.15
CA ALA A 186 -10.90 -8.36 2.28
C ALA A 186 -11.75 -9.64 2.25
N THR A 187 -13.04 -9.49 1.95
CA THR A 187 -13.96 -10.63 1.78
C THR A 187 -13.52 -11.53 0.63
N TYR A 188 -13.09 -10.95 -0.48
CA TYR A 188 -12.57 -11.69 -1.64
C TYR A 188 -11.30 -12.47 -1.29
N LEU A 189 -10.30 -11.85 -0.68
CA LEU A 189 -9.07 -12.53 -0.24
C LEU A 189 -9.35 -13.61 0.79
N ALA A 190 -10.27 -13.37 1.75
CA ALA A 190 -10.71 -14.39 2.71
C ALA A 190 -11.31 -15.61 2.01
N THR A 191 -12.08 -15.41 0.95
CA THR A 191 -12.64 -16.51 0.17
C THR A 191 -11.54 -17.31 -0.55
N LEU A 192 -10.54 -16.64 -1.11
CA LEU A 192 -9.39 -17.30 -1.73
C LEU A 192 -8.60 -18.18 -0.74
N ARG A 193 -8.45 -17.74 0.51
CA ARG A 193 -7.76 -18.52 1.56
C ARG A 193 -8.45 -19.85 1.88
N VAL A 194 -9.77 -19.88 1.85
CA VAL A 194 -10.56 -21.09 2.17
C VAL A 194 -10.46 -22.12 1.05
N THR A 195 -10.07 -21.72 -0.17
CA THR A 195 -10.03 -22.59 -1.36
C THR A 195 -8.83 -23.57 -1.35
N ARG A 196 -7.93 -23.52 -0.37
CA ARG A 196 -6.77 -24.46 -0.23
C ARG A 196 -7.14 -25.94 -0.33
N GLY A 197 -8.36 -26.32 0.07
CA GLY A 197 -8.83 -27.71 -0.05
C GLY A 197 -9.13 -28.13 -1.49
N TYR A 198 -9.43 -27.18 -2.36
CA TYR A 198 -9.82 -27.42 -3.74
C TYR A 198 -8.61 -27.72 -4.65
N GLU A 199 -7.49 -27.04 -4.48
CA GLU A 199 -6.26 -27.31 -5.23
C GLU A 199 -5.72 -28.71 -4.92
N ARG A 200 -5.70 -29.10 -3.66
CA ARG A 200 -5.35 -30.50 -3.27
C ARG A 200 -6.32 -31.54 -3.85
N PHE A 201 -7.61 -31.19 -3.93
CA PHE A 201 -8.61 -32.07 -4.55
C PHE A 201 -8.42 -32.15 -6.08
N LEU A 202 -8.06 -31.06 -6.74
CA LEU A 202 -7.76 -31.05 -8.18
C LEU A 202 -6.46 -31.82 -8.50
N ASP A 203 -5.44 -31.66 -7.69
CA ASP A 203 -4.18 -32.39 -7.88
C ASP A 203 -4.35 -33.88 -7.61
N TRP A 204 -5.09 -34.26 -6.58
CA TRP A 204 -5.51 -35.62 -6.34
C TRP A 204 -6.36 -36.20 -7.50
N GLY A 205 -7.28 -35.39 -8.04
CA GLY A 205 -8.07 -35.75 -9.23
C GLY A 205 -7.21 -35.95 -10.48
N LYS A 206 -6.20 -35.10 -10.72
CA LYS A 206 -5.23 -35.26 -11.82
C LYS A 206 -4.39 -36.52 -11.65
N GLU A 207 -3.93 -36.81 -10.44
CA GLU A 207 -3.11 -37.99 -10.11
C GLU A 207 -3.89 -39.28 -10.34
N ILE A 208 -5.16 -39.35 -9.97
CA ILE A 208 -6.03 -40.50 -10.25
C ILE A 208 -6.29 -40.65 -11.76
N LEU A 209 -6.55 -39.57 -12.49
CA LEU A 209 -6.82 -39.62 -13.93
C LEU A 209 -5.58 -39.96 -14.76
N SER A 210 -4.39 -39.56 -14.30
CA SER A 210 -3.13 -39.86 -14.98
C SER A 210 -2.72 -41.34 -14.88
N HIS A 211 -3.25 -42.06 -13.89
CA HIS A 211 -2.96 -43.49 -13.65
C HIS A 211 -4.02 -44.45 -14.20
N THR A 212 -5.06 -43.97 -14.91
CA THR A 212 -6.11 -44.77 -15.48
C THR A 212 -5.93 -44.92 -17.00
N PRO A 213 -5.53 -46.09 -17.54
CA PRO A 213 -5.03 -46.21 -18.92
C PRO A 213 -6.09 -46.26 -20.04
N VAL A 214 -7.36 -46.10 -19.82
CA VAL A 214 -8.38 -46.44 -20.85
C VAL A 214 -9.56 -45.47 -20.96
N VAL A 215 -9.48 -44.17 -20.86
CA VAL A 215 -10.61 -43.37 -21.36
C VAL A 215 -10.10 -42.00 -21.90
N GLY A 216 -9.84 -42.02 -23.16
CA GLY A 216 -9.17 -40.97 -23.89
C GLY A 216 -9.91 -39.65 -24.09
N ALA A 217 -9.40 -38.85 -24.97
CA ALA A 217 -9.65 -37.48 -25.36
C ALA A 217 -11.08 -36.86 -25.20
N PRO A 218 -12.24 -37.52 -25.43
CA PRO A 218 -13.54 -36.85 -25.34
C PRO A 218 -13.98 -36.51 -23.91
N ILE A 219 -13.50 -37.26 -22.90
CA ILE A 219 -13.78 -36.93 -21.50
C ILE A 219 -12.93 -35.75 -21.03
N TYR A 220 -11.72 -35.60 -21.56
CA TYR A 220 -10.83 -34.50 -21.24
C TYR A 220 -11.40 -33.14 -21.69
N GLU A 221 -12.01 -33.04 -22.90
CA GLU A 221 -12.63 -31.81 -23.39
C GLU A 221 -13.94 -31.50 -22.64
N THR A 222 -14.74 -32.50 -22.32
CA THR A 222 -15.97 -32.32 -21.52
C THR A 222 -15.64 -31.92 -20.09
N LEU A 223 -14.62 -32.50 -19.48
CA LEU A 223 -14.11 -32.11 -18.16
C LEU A 223 -13.45 -30.73 -18.19
N HIS A 224 -12.83 -30.31 -19.30
CA HIS A 224 -12.26 -28.97 -19.45
C HIS A 224 -13.35 -27.88 -19.49
N GLY A 225 -14.46 -28.14 -20.19
CA GLY A 225 -15.63 -27.25 -20.22
C GLY A 225 -16.37 -27.22 -18.87
N MET A 226 -16.56 -28.36 -18.21
CA MET A 226 -17.10 -28.45 -16.86
C MET A 226 -16.13 -27.84 -15.81
N LYS A 227 -14.81 -27.99 -15.99
CA LYS A 227 -13.78 -27.43 -15.13
C LYS A 227 -13.84 -25.91 -15.09
N LYS A 228 -14.10 -25.24 -16.23
CA LYS A 228 -14.28 -23.78 -16.27
C LYS A 228 -15.53 -23.36 -15.51
N GLY A 229 -16.68 -24.02 -15.75
CA GLY A 229 -17.93 -23.70 -15.06
C GLY A 229 -17.94 -24.04 -13.57
N ILE A 230 -17.25 -25.12 -13.14
CA ILE A 230 -17.10 -25.48 -11.72
C ILE A 230 -16.05 -24.58 -11.06
N LYS A 231 -14.96 -24.23 -11.76
CA LYS A 231 -13.94 -23.27 -11.29
C LYS A 231 -14.59 -21.91 -11.01
N ASP A 232 -15.45 -21.42 -11.90
CA ASP A 232 -16.14 -20.14 -11.76
C ASP A 232 -17.16 -20.11 -10.60
N ILE A 233 -17.70 -21.28 -10.21
CA ILE A 233 -18.67 -21.40 -9.10
C ILE A 233 -17.99 -21.64 -7.76
N VAL A 234 -16.81 -22.31 -7.74
CA VAL A 234 -16.17 -22.80 -6.51
C VAL A 234 -14.88 -22.05 -6.19
N ALA A 235 -14.28 -21.39 -7.17
CA ALA A 235 -13.02 -20.65 -6.97
C ALA A 235 -13.19 -19.18 -7.42
N PRO A 236 -13.34 -18.24 -6.50
CA PRO A 236 -13.43 -16.81 -6.79
C PRO A 236 -12.08 -16.20 -7.20
N GLN A 237 -11.30 -16.89 -8.00
CA GLN A 237 -10.02 -16.40 -8.56
C GLN A 237 -10.24 -15.36 -9.65
N GLY A 238 -11.49 -15.21 -10.12
CA GLY A 238 -11.86 -14.46 -11.32
C GLY A 238 -11.43 -13.01 -11.34
N MET A 239 -11.45 -12.30 -10.21
CA MET A 239 -11.22 -10.85 -10.21
C MET A 239 -9.87 -10.44 -10.83
N PHE A 240 -8.77 -11.10 -10.49
CA PHE A 240 -7.46 -10.80 -11.07
C PHE A 240 -7.30 -11.40 -12.47
N GLU A 241 -7.83 -12.60 -12.70
CA GLU A 241 -7.84 -13.25 -14.01
C GLU A 241 -8.75 -12.48 -15.00
N ASP A 242 -9.90 -11.97 -14.54
CA ASP A 242 -10.82 -11.14 -15.34
C ASP A 242 -10.22 -9.79 -15.71
N LEU A 243 -9.30 -9.25 -14.89
CA LEU A 243 -8.49 -8.09 -15.25
C LEU A 243 -7.43 -8.41 -16.32
N GLY A 244 -7.13 -9.70 -16.57
CA GLY A 244 -6.11 -10.13 -17.53
C GLY A 244 -4.76 -10.46 -16.90
N LEU A 245 -4.67 -10.60 -15.56
CA LEU A 245 -3.47 -11.01 -14.86
C LEU A 245 -3.46 -12.52 -14.64
N LYS A 246 -2.30 -13.16 -14.80
CA LYS A 246 -2.13 -14.54 -14.31
C LYS A 246 -2.12 -14.54 -12.79
N TYR A 247 -2.77 -15.52 -12.20
CA TYR A 247 -2.84 -15.72 -10.76
C TYR A 247 -2.24 -17.07 -10.35
N VAL A 248 -1.36 -17.04 -9.35
CA VAL A 248 -0.73 -18.22 -8.73
C VAL A 248 -0.97 -18.14 -7.22
N GLY A 249 -1.55 -19.17 -6.65
CA GLY A 249 -1.79 -19.22 -5.20
C GLY A 249 -3.22 -19.66 -4.82
N PRO A 250 -3.59 -19.51 -3.52
CA PRO A 250 -2.76 -18.98 -2.43
C PRO A 250 -1.69 -20.01 -1.95
N ILE A 251 -0.51 -19.47 -1.60
CA ILE A 251 0.66 -20.27 -1.19
C ILE A 251 0.98 -20.00 0.28
N ASP A 252 1.48 -21.01 0.99
CA ASP A 252 2.00 -20.82 2.34
C ASP A 252 3.29 -20.01 2.30
N GLY A 253 3.25 -18.78 2.80
CA GLY A 253 4.38 -17.88 2.85
C GLY A 253 5.46 -18.29 3.88
N HIS A 254 5.28 -19.41 4.55
CA HIS A 254 6.24 -19.98 5.47
C HIS A 254 6.83 -21.32 4.97
N ASP A 255 6.43 -21.78 3.79
CA ASP A 255 7.05 -22.89 3.07
C ASP A 255 7.95 -22.32 1.95
N ILE A 256 9.27 -22.22 2.25
CA ILE A 256 10.25 -21.67 1.32
C ILE A 256 10.25 -22.44 -0.01
N ALA A 257 10.19 -23.77 0.04
CA ALA A 257 10.23 -24.60 -1.16
C ALA A 257 8.98 -24.42 -2.04
N ALA A 258 7.80 -24.27 -1.42
CA ALA A 258 6.57 -24.00 -2.16
C ALA A 258 6.61 -22.59 -2.80
N MET A 259 7.13 -21.59 -2.07
CA MET A 259 7.28 -20.24 -2.60
C MET A 259 8.30 -20.16 -3.73
N GLU A 260 9.47 -20.80 -3.62
CA GLU A 260 10.46 -20.84 -4.69
C GLU A 260 9.85 -21.41 -5.98
N ARG A 261 9.18 -22.58 -5.89
CA ARG A 261 8.50 -23.17 -7.07
C ARG A 261 7.49 -22.22 -7.70
N ALA A 262 6.71 -21.51 -6.91
CA ALA A 262 5.71 -20.58 -7.42
C ALA A 262 6.34 -19.32 -8.04
N LEU A 263 7.40 -18.80 -7.44
CA LEU A 263 8.14 -17.65 -7.95
C LEU A 263 8.91 -18.00 -9.22
N GLU A 264 9.51 -19.19 -9.31
CA GLU A 264 10.14 -19.72 -10.53
C GLU A 264 9.11 -19.87 -11.65
N GLN A 265 7.95 -20.47 -11.36
CA GLN A 265 6.86 -20.57 -12.32
C GLN A 265 6.40 -19.17 -12.79
N ALA A 266 6.26 -18.20 -11.86
CA ALA A 266 5.90 -16.83 -12.22
C ALA A 266 6.96 -16.16 -13.10
N LYS A 267 8.24 -16.42 -12.82
CA LYS A 267 9.38 -15.94 -13.63
C LYS A 267 9.38 -16.51 -15.05
N GLU A 268 9.05 -17.79 -15.21
CA GLU A 268 9.02 -18.48 -16.50
C GLU A 268 7.88 -18.01 -17.42
N PHE A 269 6.78 -17.47 -16.89
CA PHE A 269 5.68 -16.96 -17.72
C PHE A 269 6.10 -15.81 -18.64
N GLY A 270 7.09 -14.99 -18.25
CA GLY A 270 7.56 -13.86 -19.05
C GLY A 270 6.53 -12.74 -19.26
N GLU A 271 5.50 -12.72 -18.44
CA GLU A 271 4.40 -11.75 -18.44
C GLU A 271 4.02 -11.37 -16.99
N PRO A 272 3.19 -10.34 -16.77
CA PRO A 272 2.77 -9.97 -15.42
C PRO A 272 2.00 -11.09 -14.72
N VAL A 273 2.47 -11.49 -13.52
CA VAL A 273 1.90 -12.56 -12.71
C VAL A 273 1.66 -12.06 -11.30
N LEU A 274 0.50 -12.38 -10.73
CA LEU A 274 0.19 -12.15 -9.33
C LEU A 274 0.37 -13.46 -8.56
N VAL A 275 1.28 -13.45 -7.59
CA VAL A 275 1.53 -14.56 -6.66
C VAL A 275 0.93 -14.21 -5.31
N HIS A 276 -0.11 -14.92 -4.90
CA HIS A 276 -0.81 -14.69 -3.63
C HIS A 276 -0.18 -15.56 -2.54
N VAL A 277 0.36 -14.93 -1.51
CA VAL A 277 1.10 -15.56 -0.42
C VAL A 277 0.42 -15.26 0.91
N ILE A 278 0.14 -16.30 1.69
CA ILE A 278 -0.46 -16.16 3.03
C ILE A 278 0.64 -16.22 4.07
N THR A 279 0.72 -15.18 4.92
CA THR A 279 1.70 -15.11 6.01
C THR A 279 1.03 -14.84 7.37
N GLU A 280 1.75 -15.16 8.45
CA GLU A 280 1.32 -14.86 9.82
C GLU A 280 2.12 -13.68 10.37
N LYS A 281 1.44 -12.54 10.55
CA LYS A 281 2.04 -11.34 11.15
C LYS A 281 2.42 -11.60 12.61
N GLY A 282 3.70 -11.35 12.96
CA GLY A 282 4.21 -11.59 14.30
C GLY A 282 4.71 -13.02 14.55
N LYS A 283 4.78 -13.87 13.51
CA LYS A 283 5.23 -15.27 13.61
C LYS A 283 6.51 -15.44 14.44
N GLY A 284 6.50 -16.45 15.32
CA GLY A 284 7.62 -16.77 16.18
C GLY A 284 7.75 -15.90 17.45
N HIS A 285 6.94 -14.84 17.60
CA HIS A 285 6.93 -13.99 18.79
C HIS A 285 5.56 -13.98 19.46
N LYS A 286 5.40 -14.74 20.53
CA LYS A 286 4.11 -14.92 21.21
C LYS A 286 3.42 -13.61 21.59
N PRO A 287 4.10 -12.57 22.16
CA PRO A 287 3.46 -11.29 22.43
C PRO A 287 2.88 -10.61 21.20
N ALA A 288 3.58 -10.65 20.05
CA ALA A 288 3.10 -10.05 18.82
C ALA A 288 1.89 -10.81 18.23
N VAL A 289 1.89 -12.14 18.29
CA VAL A 289 0.75 -12.95 17.84
C VAL A 289 -0.47 -12.73 18.74
N ALA A 290 -0.26 -12.56 20.04
CA ALA A 290 -1.33 -12.33 21.02
C ALA A 290 -1.89 -10.89 21.00
N ASP A 291 -1.16 -9.92 20.45
CA ASP A 291 -1.61 -8.54 20.31
C ASP A 291 -2.75 -8.44 19.30
N VAL A 292 -3.98 -8.34 19.80
CA VAL A 292 -5.19 -8.26 18.98
C VAL A 292 -5.29 -6.89 18.27
N ALA A 293 -4.71 -5.84 18.87
CA ALA A 293 -4.84 -4.48 18.34
C ALA A 293 -4.09 -4.31 17.01
N GLU A 294 -2.77 -4.53 16.98
CA GLU A 294 -1.94 -4.21 15.82
C GLU A 294 -0.99 -5.34 15.41
N LYS A 295 -0.91 -6.44 16.16
CA LYS A 295 0.08 -7.50 15.95
C LYS A 295 1.51 -6.95 15.92
N PHE A 296 1.81 -6.00 16.81
CA PHE A 296 3.10 -5.28 16.85
C PHE A 296 3.47 -4.67 15.48
N HIS A 297 2.49 -4.06 14.80
CA HIS A 297 2.75 -3.40 13.53
C HIS A 297 3.90 -2.40 13.63
N ALA A 298 3.83 -1.52 14.64
CA ALA A 298 4.91 -0.62 15.00
C ALA A 298 5.05 -0.59 16.52
N VAL A 299 6.26 -0.84 17.01
CA VAL A 299 6.54 -0.84 18.44
C VAL A 299 7.54 0.24 18.81
N GLY A 300 7.41 0.77 20.02
CA GLY A 300 8.45 1.55 20.67
C GLY A 300 9.55 0.65 21.26
N ILE A 301 10.22 1.13 22.32
CA ILE A 301 11.15 0.31 23.10
C ILE A 301 10.32 -0.56 24.05
N VAL A 302 10.45 -1.87 23.89
CA VAL A 302 9.67 -2.87 24.64
C VAL A 302 10.58 -3.96 25.21
N ASP A 303 10.12 -4.63 26.25
CA ASP A 303 10.74 -5.86 26.70
C ASP A 303 10.56 -6.97 25.63
N PRO A 304 11.62 -7.62 25.17
CA PRO A 304 11.54 -8.59 24.07
C PRO A 304 10.78 -9.87 24.42
N GLU A 305 10.69 -10.26 25.69
CA GLU A 305 10.00 -11.49 26.11
C GLU A 305 8.49 -11.26 26.35
N THR A 306 8.16 -10.12 26.94
CA THR A 306 6.77 -9.82 27.35
C THR A 306 6.05 -8.88 26.38
N GLY A 307 6.79 -8.15 25.54
CA GLY A 307 6.25 -7.10 24.68
C GLY A 307 5.82 -5.83 25.43
N THR A 308 6.09 -5.76 26.74
CA THR A 308 5.66 -4.64 27.57
C THR A 308 6.50 -3.39 27.29
N PRO A 309 5.89 -2.20 27.05
CA PRO A 309 6.63 -0.95 26.89
C PRO A 309 7.53 -0.64 28.09
N LEU A 310 8.80 -0.36 27.88
CA LEU A 310 9.77 -0.01 28.93
C LEU A 310 9.65 1.44 29.39
N SER A 311 9.03 2.31 28.59
CA SER A 311 8.72 3.69 28.98
C SER A 311 7.27 3.83 29.39
N LYS A 312 7.02 4.55 30.50
CA LYS A 312 5.65 4.90 30.90
C LYS A 312 5.07 5.85 29.85
N SER A 313 3.85 5.57 29.40
CA SER A 313 3.10 6.48 28.54
C SER A 313 2.84 7.78 29.31
N SER A 314 3.37 8.89 28.83
CA SER A 314 2.92 10.22 29.22
C SER A 314 1.60 10.53 28.49
N THR A 315 0.85 11.51 28.97
CA THR A 315 -0.31 12.03 28.26
C THR A 315 0.09 12.42 26.85
N SER A 316 -0.56 11.82 25.85
CA SER A 316 -0.29 12.09 24.43
C SER A 316 -1.42 12.94 23.85
N TRP A 317 -1.14 13.67 22.78
CA TRP A 317 -2.16 14.38 22.00
C TRP A 317 -3.26 13.42 21.50
N THR A 318 -2.89 12.17 21.16
CA THR A 318 -3.84 11.12 20.78
C THR A 318 -4.84 10.84 21.90
N ASN A 319 -4.36 10.74 23.14
CA ASN A 319 -5.24 10.47 24.27
C ASN A 319 -6.21 11.64 24.54
N VAL A 320 -5.69 12.87 24.49
CA VAL A 320 -6.52 14.08 24.64
C VAL A 320 -7.57 14.17 23.55
N PHE A 321 -7.17 13.97 22.28
CA PHE A 321 -8.09 13.95 21.15
C PHE A 321 -9.16 12.87 21.29
N SER A 322 -8.75 11.65 21.67
CA SER A 322 -9.64 10.51 21.83
C SER A 322 -10.71 10.76 22.88
N GLU A 323 -10.33 11.31 24.03
CA GLU A 323 -11.25 11.60 25.14
C GLU A 323 -12.22 12.74 24.79
N GLU A 324 -11.71 13.80 24.18
CA GLU A 324 -12.52 14.94 23.76
C GLU A 324 -13.51 14.57 22.66
N LEU A 325 -13.09 13.79 21.67
CA LEU A 325 -13.99 13.36 20.59
C LEU A 325 -15.13 12.49 21.12
N VAL A 326 -14.86 11.63 22.11
CA VAL A 326 -15.89 10.84 22.78
C VAL A 326 -16.86 11.72 23.54
N ALA A 327 -16.37 12.74 24.26
CA ALA A 327 -17.22 13.68 24.99
C ALA A 327 -18.14 14.45 24.02
N LEU A 328 -17.57 15.01 22.94
CA LEU A 328 -18.34 15.69 21.89
C LEU A 328 -19.34 14.75 21.21
N GLY A 329 -18.98 13.49 20.97
CA GLY A 329 -19.86 12.50 20.35
C GLY A 329 -21.08 12.14 21.20
N LYS A 330 -21.01 12.28 22.55
CA LYS A 330 -22.15 12.14 23.46
C LYS A 330 -23.13 13.33 23.36
N GLU A 331 -22.59 14.53 23.20
CA GLU A 331 -23.37 15.76 23.11
C GLU A 331 -23.95 15.97 21.70
N ARG A 332 -23.19 15.63 20.65
CA ARG A 332 -23.51 15.86 19.27
C ARG A 332 -23.65 14.54 18.50
N LYS A 333 -24.86 14.27 18.04
CA LYS A 333 -25.17 13.04 17.26
C LYS A 333 -24.76 13.13 15.80
N ASP A 334 -24.48 14.32 15.27
CA ASP A 334 -24.06 14.58 13.91
C ASP A 334 -22.58 14.30 13.66
N ILE A 335 -21.76 14.10 14.71
CA ILE A 335 -20.34 13.78 14.58
C ILE A 335 -20.16 12.35 14.07
N VAL A 336 -19.40 12.23 12.98
CA VAL A 336 -18.96 10.95 12.37
C VAL A 336 -17.44 10.94 12.29
N ALA A 337 -16.81 9.92 12.86
CA ALA A 337 -15.36 9.76 12.80
C ALA A 337 -14.95 8.90 11.60
N ILE A 338 -13.94 9.33 10.85
CA ILE A 338 -13.41 8.65 9.68
C ILE A 338 -11.91 8.43 9.86
N THR A 339 -11.41 7.25 9.48
CA THR A 339 -9.97 6.97 9.41
C THR A 339 -9.63 6.17 8.18
N ALA A 340 -8.34 6.08 7.87
CA ALA A 340 -7.81 5.29 6.77
C ALA A 340 -6.88 4.18 7.31
N ALA A 341 -7.48 3.07 7.78
CA ALA A 341 -6.82 1.91 8.38
C ALA A 341 -5.96 2.25 9.63
N MET A 342 -6.30 3.32 10.36
CA MET A 342 -5.50 3.85 11.46
C MET A 342 -6.32 4.07 12.74
N LEU A 343 -7.26 3.21 13.03
CA LEU A 343 -8.21 3.37 14.13
C LEU A 343 -7.51 3.57 15.50
N GLY A 344 -6.67 2.62 15.91
CA GLY A 344 -5.89 2.69 17.16
C GLY A 344 -4.87 3.81 17.16
N PRO A 345 -3.96 3.90 16.14
CA PRO A 345 -2.94 4.94 16.08
C PRO A 345 -3.44 6.38 16.14
N THR A 346 -4.68 6.63 15.68
CA THR A 346 -5.32 7.97 15.75
C THR A 346 -6.17 8.18 16.99
N GLY A 347 -6.38 7.13 17.82
CA GLY A 347 -7.18 7.20 19.05
C GLY A 347 -8.69 7.17 18.83
N LEU A 348 -9.14 6.66 17.66
CA LEU A 348 -10.57 6.51 17.36
C LEU A 348 -11.20 5.23 17.94
N ASP A 349 -10.43 4.34 18.50
CA ASP A 349 -10.86 3.08 19.13
C ASP A 349 -11.89 3.30 20.24
N LYS A 350 -11.69 4.32 21.09
CA LYS A 350 -12.66 4.67 22.14
C LYS A 350 -13.96 5.22 21.55
N PHE A 351 -13.88 6.01 20.47
CA PHE A 351 -15.06 6.53 19.80
C PHE A 351 -15.84 5.40 19.12
N GLN A 352 -15.14 4.50 18.44
CA GLN A 352 -15.74 3.33 17.81
C GLN A 352 -16.45 2.43 18.81
N SER A 353 -15.85 2.19 19.99
CA SER A 353 -16.47 1.34 21.01
C SER A 353 -17.78 1.89 21.56
N GLN A 354 -17.99 3.22 21.52
CA GLN A 354 -19.24 3.87 21.97
C GLN A 354 -20.20 4.18 20.83
N PHE A 355 -19.68 4.43 19.62
CA PHE A 355 -20.46 4.88 18.46
C PHE A 355 -20.05 4.12 17.21
N PRO A 356 -20.21 2.77 17.16
CA PRO A 356 -19.74 1.96 16.04
C PRO A 356 -20.36 2.37 14.71
N GLU A 357 -21.64 2.77 14.69
CA GLU A 357 -22.37 3.22 13.50
C GLU A 357 -21.95 4.61 12.99
N ARG A 358 -21.21 5.35 13.79
CA ARG A 358 -20.66 6.67 13.46
C ARG A 358 -19.14 6.66 13.28
N THR A 359 -18.55 5.47 13.18
CA THR A 359 -17.13 5.29 12.93
C THR A 359 -16.94 4.56 11.59
N ILE A 360 -16.22 5.20 10.68
CA ILE A 360 -15.96 4.70 9.33
C ILE A 360 -14.46 4.50 9.16
N ASP A 361 -14.03 3.27 8.94
CA ASP A 361 -12.70 2.98 8.42
C ASP A 361 -12.82 2.72 6.92
N VAL A 362 -12.01 3.36 6.10
CA VAL A 362 -12.07 3.25 4.64
C VAL A 362 -10.96 2.37 4.06
N GLY A 363 -10.14 1.73 4.91
CA GLY A 363 -8.90 1.12 4.47
C GLY A 363 -7.84 2.19 4.14
N ILE A 364 -6.77 1.84 3.45
CA ILE A 364 -5.73 2.81 3.06
C ILE A 364 -6.20 3.60 1.84
N ALA A 365 -7.22 4.44 2.01
CA ALA A 365 -7.91 5.16 0.94
C ALA A 365 -8.21 6.63 1.34
N GLU A 366 -7.18 7.42 1.58
CA GLU A 366 -7.28 8.78 2.08
C GLU A 366 -8.04 9.71 1.12
N GLN A 367 -7.88 9.55 -0.21
CA GLN A 367 -8.63 10.31 -1.21
C GLN A 367 -10.13 10.07 -1.07
N HIS A 368 -10.52 8.80 -0.97
CA HIS A 368 -11.92 8.42 -0.76
C HIS A 368 -12.46 8.97 0.56
N ALA A 369 -11.67 8.90 1.64
CA ALA A 369 -12.06 9.43 2.95
C ALA A 369 -12.42 10.91 2.90
N VAL A 370 -11.59 11.74 2.26
CA VAL A 370 -11.81 13.19 2.18
C VAL A 370 -13.02 13.53 1.33
N THR A 371 -13.15 12.94 0.14
CA THR A 371 -14.33 13.16 -0.73
C THR A 371 -15.61 12.67 -0.06
N SER A 372 -15.58 11.48 0.59
CA SER A 372 -16.71 10.95 1.35
C SER A 372 -17.09 11.84 2.54
N ALA A 373 -16.10 12.44 3.24
CA ALA A 373 -16.33 13.39 4.30
C ALA A 373 -17.09 14.63 3.78
N ALA A 374 -16.73 15.15 2.60
CA ALA A 374 -17.46 16.25 1.98
C ALA A 374 -18.92 15.86 1.69
N GLY A 375 -19.17 14.63 1.20
CA GLY A 375 -20.51 14.09 1.00
C GLY A 375 -21.33 13.98 2.30
N LEU A 376 -20.72 13.52 3.39
CA LEU A 376 -21.34 13.47 4.72
C LEU A 376 -21.69 14.85 5.25
N ALA A 377 -20.80 15.82 5.04
CA ALA A 377 -21.05 17.22 5.42
C ALA A 377 -22.20 17.81 4.61
N PHE A 378 -22.28 17.52 3.31
CA PHE A 378 -23.40 17.93 2.47
C PHE A 378 -24.72 17.32 2.96
N ALA A 379 -24.70 16.11 3.49
CA ALA A 379 -25.87 15.44 4.10
C ALA A 379 -26.23 15.98 5.50
N GLY A 380 -25.53 17.01 6.01
CA GLY A 380 -25.81 17.66 7.31
C GLY A 380 -25.09 17.02 8.50
N LEU A 381 -24.12 16.13 8.28
CA LEU A 381 -23.29 15.56 9.32
C LEU A 381 -22.01 16.37 9.54
N HIS A 382 -21.29 16.07 10.62
CA HIS A 382 -20.02 16.70 10.96
C HIS A 382 -18.89 15.64 10.95
N PRO A 383 -18.27 15.38 9.79
CA PRO A 383 -17.21 14.39 9.69
C PRO A 383 -15.91 14.88 10.32
N VAL A 384 -15.25 14.01 11.07
CA VAL A 384 -13.92 14.19 11.64
C VAL A 384 -13.00 13.14 11.04
N PHE A 385 -12.13 13.55 10.11
CA PHE A 385 -11.16 12.66 9.49
C PHE A 385 -9.84 12.67 10.25
N ALA A 386 -9.47 11.53 10.83
CA ALA A 386 -8.25 11.34 11.61
C ALA A 386 -7.27 10.42 10.89
N VAL A 387 -6.13 10.97 10.52
CA VAL A 387 -5.02 10.29 9.82
C VAL A 387 -3.71 10.99 10.15
N TYR A 388 -2.56 10.31 10.01
CA TYR A 388 -1.26 10.96 10.16
C TYR A 388 -1.07 12.06 9.10
N SER A 389 -0.46 13.18 9.49
CA SER A 389 -0.26 14.35 8.62
C SER A 389 0.50 14.02 7.33
N SER A 390 1.49 13.11 7.41
CA SER A 390 2.22 12.64 6.23
C SER A 390 1.34 11.89 5.23
N PHE A 391 0.31 11.20 5.68
CA PHE A 391 -0.62 10.46 4.81
C PHE A 391 -1.75 11.33 4.27
N LEU A 392 -2.12 12.40 4.96
CA LEU A 392 -3.09 13.37 4.46
C LEU A 392 -2.65 13.99 3.11
N ASN A 393 -1.35 14.10 2.86
CA ASN A 393 -0.83 14.59 1.58
C ASN A 393 -1.35 13.81 0.37
N ARG A 394 -1.72 12.54 0.54
CA ARG A 394 -2.30 11.73 -0.53
C ARG A 394 -3.65 12.27 -1.01
N ALA A 395 -4.40 12.90 -0.12
CA ALA A 395 -5.72 13.47 -0.39
C ALA A 395 -5.69 15.00 -0.58
N PHE A 396 -4.53 15.58 -0.92
CA PHE A 396 -4.37 17.03 -1.03
C PHE A 396 -5.33 17.64 -2.05
N ASP A 397 -5.47 17.03 -3.22
CA ASP A 397 -6.36 17.51 -4.28
C ASP A 397 -7.83 17.44 -3.83
N GLN A 398 -8.26 16.34 -3.25
CA GLN A 398 -9.62 16.15 -2.72
C GLN A 398 -9.91 17.13 -1.58
N LEU A 399 -8.93 17.39 -0.71
CA LEU A 399 -9.08 18.38 0.35
C LEU A 399 -9.31 19.78 -0.24
N LEU A 400 -8.56 20.15 -1.28
CA LEU A 400 -8.70 21.44 -1.93
C LEU A 400 -10.03 21.57 -2.68
N HIS A 401 -10.35 20.60 -3.55
CA HIS A 401 -11.50 20.70 -4.44
C HIS A 401 -12.82 20.31 -3.78
N ASP A 402 -12.85 19.25 -3.03
CA ASP A 402 -14.10 18.71 -2.50
C ASP A 402 -14.50 19.34 -1.16
N SER A 403 -13.51 19.69 -0.32
CA SER A 403 -13.78 20.21 1.02
C SER A 403 -13.69 21.71 1.13
N LEU A 404 -12.76 22.38 0.42
CA LEU A 404 -12.52 23.82 0.57
C LEU A 404 -13.23 24.67 -0.49
N LEU A 405 -13.36 24.19 -1.73
CA LEU A 405 -13.94 24.95 -2.83
C LEU A 405 -15.44 24.70 -3.04
N GLN A 406 -16.00 23.60 -2.52
CA GLN A 406 -17.43 23.33 -2.66
C GLN A 406 -18.23 24.16 -1.65
N PRO A 407 -19.14 25.05 -2.10
CA PRO A 407 -20.05 25.77 -1.22
C PRO A 407 -21.13 24.78 -0.73
N THR A 408 -20.79 23.93 0.21
CA THR A 408 -21.82 23.20 0.97
C THR A 408 -22.51 24.23 1.83
N GLY A 409 -23.82 24.43 1.72
CA GLY A 409 -24.59 25.38 2.53
C GLY A 409 -24.51 25.17 4.06
N ALA A 410 -23.80 24.12 4.49
CA ALA A 410 -23.18 23.98 5.79
C ALA A 410 -21.84 24.78 5.81
N PRO A 411 -21.42 25.34 6.96
CA PRO A 411 -20.09 25.94 7.07
C PRO A 411 -19.07 24.93 6.54
N PRO A 412 -18.02 25.40 5.79
CA PRO A 412 -17.08 24.50 5.14
C PRO A 412 -16.71 23.42 6.12
N ALA A 413 -16.86 22.17 5.74
CA ALA A 413 -16.48 21.05 6.54
C ALA A 413 -14.97 21.21 6.78
N GLN A 414 -14.62 21.96 7.83
CA GLN A 414 -13.27 22.01 8.33
C GLN A 414 -13.09 20.64 8.96
N GLY A 415 -12.78 19.66 8.10
CA GLY A 415 -12.31 18.39 8.55
C GLY A 415 -11.13 18.68 9.46
N HIS A 416 -11.33 18.54 10.77
CA HIS A 416 -10.25 18.70 11.71
C HIS A 416 -9.36 17.48 11.50
N CYS A 417 -8.26 17.70 10.78
CA CYS A 417 -7.22 16.71 10.68
C CYS A 417 -6.47 16.70 12.00
N ALA A 418 -6.80 15.74 12.86
CA ALA A 418 -6.00 15.45 14.04
C ALA A 418 -4.73 14.74 13.56
N THR A 419 -3.62 15.47 13.52
CA THR A 419 -2.33 14.92 13.13
C THR A 419 -1.57 14.52 14.37
N ASN A 420 -1.33 13.22 14.53
CA ASN A 420 -0.35 12.71 15.46
C ASN A 420 1.03 12.77 14.82
N HIS A 421 1.90 13.62 15.32
CA HIS A 421 3.31 13.51 15.03
C HIS A 421 3.89 12.31 15.77
N SER A 422 4.30 11.28 15.04
CA SER A 422 5.28 10.34 15.60
C SER A 422 6.51 11.16 16.00
N PRO A 423 6.98 11.11 17.25
CA PRO A 423 8.13 11.92 17.72
C PRO A 423 9.41 11.63 16.92
N HIS A 424 9.45 10.59 16.12
CA HIS A 424 10.59 10.20 15.30
C HIS A 424 10.68 10.91 13.94
N LEU A 425 9.58 11.46 13.39
CA LEU A 425 9.60 12.24 12.15
C LEU A 425 9.89 13.73 12.37
N ALA A 426 9.60 14.26 13.56
CA ALA A 426 9.82 15.69 13.88
C ALA A 426 11.31 16.10 14.01
N ARG A 427 12.25 15.15 14.06
CA ARG A 427 13.69 15.45 14.18
C ARG A 427 14.41 15.74 12.87
N ASN A 428 13.79 15.56 11.71
CA ASN A 428 14.44 15.76 10.41
C ASN A 428 14.01 17.03 9.64
N GLN A 429 13.10 17.84 10.19
CA GLN A 429 12.84 19.16 9.63
C GLN A 429 13.36 20.22 10.60
N THR A 430 14.24 21.06 10.09
CA THR A 430 14.86 22.21 10.77
C THR A 430 13.82 22.98 11.60
N ALA A 431 13.91 22.83 12.92
CA ALA A 431 13.15 23.60 13.87
C ALA A 431 13.56 25.09 13.74
N ARG A 432 12.73 25.89 13.09
CA ARG A 432 12.69 27.31 13.41
C ARG A 432 11.97 27.43 14.74
N GLN A 433 12.69 27.87 15.74
CA GLN A 433 12.18 28.20 17.07
C GLN A 433 10.99 29.18 16.91
N LEU A 434 9.82 28.72 17.31
CA LEU A 434 8.71 29.62 17.64
C LEU A 434 8.84 29.95 19.14
N PRO A 435 8.61 31.21 19.53
CA PRO A 435 8.79 31.62 20.92
C PRO A 435 7.76 30.96 21.85
N ASP A 436 8.22 30.60 23.03
CA ASP A 436 7.44 30.06 24.13
C ASP A 436 6.28 30.99 24.51
N GLY A 437 5.07 30.51 24.31
CA GLY A 437 3.83 31.15 24.78
C GLY A 437 2.70 30.11 24.85
N PRO A 438 1.68 30.31 25.70
CA PRO A 438 0.66 29.32 25.97
C PRO A 438 -0.23 29.10 24.73
N GLN A 439 0.13 28.12 23.89
CA GLN A 439 -0.61 27.74 22.68
C GLN A 439 -1.70 26.68 22.94
N ASP A 440 -1.76 26.11 24.14
CA ASP A 440 -2.68 25.02 24.49
C ASP A 440 -4.16 25.44 24.45
N ASP A 441 -4.42 26.75 24.64
CA ASP A 441 -5.79 27.29 24.67
C ASP A 441 -6.38 27.55 23.27
N LEU A 442 -5.53 27.59 22.22
CA LEU A 442 -5.96 27.96 20.86
C LEU A 442 -6.56 26.79 20.08
N VAL A 443 -6.08 25.55 20.32
CA VAL A 443 -6.57 24.34 19.66
C VAL A 443 -7.87 23.89 20.28
N LEU A 444 -7.97 23.91 21.61
CA LEU A 444 -9.22 23.61 22.33
C LEU A 444 -10.31 24.65 22.07
N ARG A 445 -9.97 25.93 22.04
CA ARG A 445 -10.93 27.01 21.69
C ARG A 445 -11.43 26.93 20.26
N LYS A 446 -10.64 26.44 19.30
CA LYS A 446 -11.11 26.21 17.92
C LYS A 446 -12.03 25.02 17.78
N LEU A 447 -11.90 24.01 18.64
CA LEU A 447 -12.81 22.86 18.69
C LEU A 447 -14.15 23.21 19.37
N THR A 448 -14.13 24.11 20.34
CA THR A 448 -15.31 24.48 21.14
C THR A 448 -16.02 25.76 20.69
N ALA A 449 -15.32 26.67 19.98
CA ALA A 449 -15.88 27.94 19.49
C ALA A 449 -16.44 27.83 18.08
N TRP A 450 -17.44 26.99 17.85
CA TRP A 450 -18.21 26.98 16.62
C TRP A 450 -19.31 28.02 16.70
N PRO A 451 -19.47 28.94 15.72
CA PRO A 451 -20.63 29.83 15.69
C PRO A 451 -21.90 28.99 15.56
N GLN A 452 -22.87 29.26 16.43
CA GLN A 452 -24.23 28.72 16.33
C GLN A 452 -24.77 29.00 14.91
N PRO A 453 -25.54 28.08 14.31
CA PRO A 453 -26.17 28.32 13.04
C PRO A 453 -27.01 29.60 13.12
N LEU A 454 -26.82 30.51 12.14
CA LEU A 454 -27.66 31.70 12.01
C LEU A 454 -29.12 31.26 11.89
N PRO A 455 -30.07 31.93 12.57
CA PRO A 455 -31.48 31.61 12.44
C PRO A 455 -31.90 31.74 10.98
N SER A 456 -32.60 30.73 10.48
CA SER A 456 -33.16 30.66 9.14
C SER A 456 -34.01 31.93 8.88
N SER A 457 -33.61 32.75 7.91
CA SER A 457 -34.45 33.81 7.43
C SER A 457 -35.75 33.23 6.86
N PRO A 458 -36.92 33.88 7.09
CA PRO A 458 -38.17 33.41 6.54
C PRO A 458 -38.14 33.45 5.01
N ALA A 459 -38.47 32.33 4.39
CA ALA A 459 -38.58 32.17 2.96
C ALA A 459 -39.56 33.16 2.38
N SER A 460 -39.08 34.13 1.61
CA SER A 460 -39.93 34.92 0.73
C SER A 460 -40.35 34.01 -0.44
N GLN A 461 -41.64 33.72 -0.48
CA GLN A 461 -42.30 33.08 -1.64
C GLN A 461 -42.20 34.05 -2.83
N GLY A 462 -41.29 33.78 -3.73
CA GLY A 462 -41.20 34.37 -5.06
C GLY A 462 -41.52 33.36 -6.12
N SER A 463 -42.65 33.56 -6.79
CA SER A 463 -43.13 32.77 -7.92
C SER A 463 -42.13 32.76 -9.07
N TRP A 464 -41.72 31.57 -9.50
CA TRP A 464 -40.96 31.39 -10.73
C TRP A 464 -41.92 31.35 -11.90
N SER A 465 -41.88 32.36 -12.78
CA SER A 465 -42.48 32.29 -14.10
C SER A 465 -41.48 31.77 -15.11
N ASP A 466 -41.93 30.78 -15.87
CA ASP A 466 -41.24 30.18 -17.01
C ASP A 466 -40.77 31.22 -18.04
N LYS A 467 -39.51 31.16 -18.41
CA LYS A 467 -39.02 31.44 -19.77
C LYS A 467 -37.75 30.62 -20.04
N PRO A 468 -37.67 29.85 -21.12
CA PRO A 468 -36.46 29.26 -21.61
C PRO A 468 -35.71 30.22 -22.53
N ASP A 469 -34.43 29.91 -22.73
CA ASP A 469 -33.45 30.37 -23.70
C ASP A 469 -32.33 31.24 -23.19
N ALA A 470 -31.15 30.64 -23.15
CA ALA A 470 -30.01 31.06 -23.98
C ALA A 470 -28.73 30.31 -23.62
N CYS A 471 -28.28 29.59 -24.62
CA CYS A 471 -27.03 28.90 -24.75
C CYS A 471 -25.78 29.64 -24.30
N CYS A 472 -24.89 28.84 -23.80
CA CYS A 472 -23.43 28.95 -23.74
C CYS A 472 -22.82 29.76 -24.90
N GLY A 473 -22.11 30.83 -24.57
CA GLY A 473 -21.32 31.63 -25.51
C GLY A 473 -20.02 32.09 -24.87
N SER A 474 -19.01 31.23 -24.93
CA SER A 474 -17.64 31.58 -24.59
C SER A 474 -17.07 32.54 -25.61
N ARG A 475 -16.74 33.76 -25.23
CA ARG A 475 -15.90 34.66 -26.05
C ARG A 475 -14.47 34.63 -25.55
N TYR A 476 -13.62 33.88 -26.28
CA TYR A 476 -12.19 34.14 -26.28
C TYR A 476 -11.85 35.15 -27.34
N SER A 477 -11.34 36.31 -26.95
CA SER A 477 -10.80 37.31 -27.87
C SER A 477 -9.39 36.91 -28.31
N ARG A 478 -9.23 36.61 -29.59
CA ARG A 478 -7.92 36.48 -30.25
C ARG A 478 -7.42 37.86 -30.67
N ASN A 479 -6.27 38.24 -30.20
CA ASN A 479 -5.42 39.23 -30.88
C ASN A 479 -4.25 38.50 -31.52
N ALA A 480 -4.22 38.44 -32.83
CA ALA A 480 -3.07 38.06 -33.65
C ALA A 480 -2.65 39.21 -34.52
N PRO A 481 -1.36 39.50 -34.66
CA PRO A 481 -0.87 40.45 -35.65
C PRO A 481 -0.65 39.80 -36.99
N THR A 482 -1.20 40.44 -38.01
CA THR A 482 -1.02 40.15 -39.44
C THR A 482 0.40 40.45 -39.89
N HIS A 483 1.07 39.53 -40.60
CA HIS A 483 2.13 39.85 -41.52
C HIS A 483 1.88 39.21 -42.89
N ARG A 484 2.05 40.06 -43.89
CA ARG A 484 1.76 39.91 -45.32
C ARG A 484 2.58 38.84 -46.03
N ARG A 485 1.93 38.18 -46.96
CA ARG A 485 2.49 37.36 -48.04
C ARG A 485 3.40 38.17 -49.00
N ARG A 486 4.51 37.60 -49.42
CA ARG A 486 5.06 37.79 -50.79
C ARG A 486 5.56 36.44 -51.30
N ALA A 487 5.10 36.11 -52.49
CA ALA A 487 5.48 34.95 -53.29
C ALA A 487 6.71 35.30 -54.18
N ALA A 488 7.59 34.30 -54.44
CA ALA A 488 8.38 34.11 -55.65
C ALA A 488 9.06 32.74 -55.56
N ARG A 489 8.67 31.83 -56.37
CA ARG A 489 9.13 31.22 -57.63
C ARG A 489 10.56 30.66 -57.60
N SER A 490 10.59 29.32 -57.85
CA SER A 490 11.40 28.54 -58.75
C SER A 490 12.92 28.37 -58.51
N GLY A 491 13.36 27.13 -58.57
CA GLY A 491 14.75 26.75 -58.83
C GLY A 491 15.05 25.28 -58.49
N ARG A 492 15.08 24.45 -59.54
CA ARG A 492 15.57 23.04 -59.49
C ARG A 492 17.10 23.02 -59.29
N SER A 493 17.65 22.02 -58.57
CA SER A 493 18.47 20.93 -59.15
C SER A 493 19.33 20.20 -58.11
N ARG A 494 19.28 18.88 -58.22
CA ARG A 494 20.33 17.84 -58.16
C ARG A 494 21.33 17.79 -57.01
N ALA A 495 21.26 16.65 -56.33
CA ALA A 495 22.28 15.62 -56.10
C ALA A 495 23.61 16.06 -55.44
N ASP A 496 23.91 15.44 -54.29
CA ASP A 496 25.03 14.49 -54.06
C ASP A 496 25.18 14.15 -52.57
N SER A 497 25.23 12.87 -52.27
CA SER A 497 25.81 12.29 -51.06
C SER A 497 27.25 11.89 -51.39
N PRO A 498 28.10 11.36 -50.50
CA PRO A 498 28.14 11.22 -49.05
C PRO A 498 29.49 11.64 -48.42
N ARG A 499 29.65 11.67 -47.12
CA ARG A 499 30.88 11.20 -46.44
C ARG A 499 30.75 11.18 -44.91
N SER A 500 31.04 10.00 -44.40
CA SER A 500 31.40 9.59 -43.04
C SER A 500 32.39 10.51 -42.33
N ARG A 501 32.18 10.71 -40.99
CA ARG A 501 33.30 10.78 -40.02
C ARG A 501 32.86 10.25 -38.66
N SER A 502 33.55 9.23 -38.24
CA SER A 502 33.70 8.63 -36.92
C SER A 502 34.27 9.61 -35.88
N TRP A 503 33.75 9.54 -34.67
CA TRP A 503 34.51 9.88 -33.45
C TRP A 503 34.09 8.98 -32.31
N SER A 504 34.99 8.18 -31.83
CA SER A 504 35.13 7.66 -30.45
C SER A 504 36.42 8.30 -29.89
N PRO A 505 36.70 8.30 -28.60
CA PRO A 505 36.29 7.38 -27.55
C PRO A 505 35.26 7.94 -26.53
#